data_a61d36f518298fb943b4ad29b37aa820
#
_entry.id   a61d36f518298fb943b4ad29b37aa820
#
_cell.length_a   1.000
_cell.length_b   1.000
_cell.length_c   1.000
_cell.angle_alpha   90.00
_cell.angle_beta   90.00
_cell.angle_gamma   90.00
#
_symmetry.space_group_name_H-M   'P 1'
#
loop_
_entity.id
_entity.type
_entity.pdbx_description
1 polymer ?
#
loop_
_entity_poly.entity_id
_entity_poly.type
_entity_poly.pdbx_seq_one_letter_code
_entity_poly.pdbx_strand_id
1 'polypeptide(L)'
;GLLPEHWQDDLEAALAAGLDAVSGLHTRLASLPRLVHAAARSGTRLVDVRNPPGAIPVGSGRKRTGLRVLTVGTDCALGKKYTALALTRALQSKGVAATFRATGQTGILIAGSGIPMDALVADFLAGGAEALSPDNDPAHWDVIEGQGSLLHPAYAAVTLGLLHGSQPDAIVLCHAPDRVTIEEYPD
;
A
#
# COMPACT_ATOMS: atom_id res chain seq x y z
N GLY A 1 12.79 -4.04 -0.75
CA GLY A 1 14.15 -4.54 -0.91
C GLY A 1 14.21 -5.88 -1.64
N LEU A 2 15.42 -6.34 -1.92
CA LEU A 2 15.66 -7.67 -2.47
C LEU A 2 15.70 -8.71 -1.35
N LEU A 3 15.35 -9.95 -1.64
CA LEU A 3 15.49 -11.06 -0.71
C LEU A 3 16.97 -11.52 -0.72
N PRO A 4 17.67 -11.50 0.43
CA PRO A 4 19.01 -12.09 0.53
C PRO A 4 18.96 -13.59 0.27
N GLU A 5 19.98 -14.11 -0.44
CA GLU A 5 19.99 -15.54 -0.85
C GLU A 5 19.93 -16.49 0.35
N HIS A 6 20.68 -16.19 1.41
CA HIS A 6 20.71 -17.03 2.63
C HIS A 6 19.36 -17.10 3.37
N TRP A 7 18.44 -16.13 3.16
CA TRP A 7 17.11 -16.21 3.75
C TRP A 7 16.22 -17.27 3.09
N GLN A 8 16.59 -17.76 1.90
CA GLN A 8 15.84 -18.86 1.28
C GLN A 8 15.91 -20.15 2.10
N ASP A 9 17.01 -20.39 2.80
CA ASP A 9 17.16 -21.57 3.67
C ASP A 9 16.18 -21.51 4.86
N ASP A 10 16.07 -20.34 5.49
CA ASP A 10 15.16 -20.12 6.60
C ASP A 10 13.69 -20.22 6.16
N LEU A 11 13.38 -19.65 4.99
CA LEU A 11 12.03 -19.71 4.40
C LEU A 11 11.66 -21.15 4.03
N GLU A 12 12.59 -21.91 3.44
CA GLU A 12 12.34 -23.32 3.12
C GLU A 12 12.10 -24.15 4.40
N ALA A 13 12.86 -23.90 5.45
CA ALA A 13 12.66 -24.56 6.75
C ALA A 13 11.29 -24.20 7.34
N ALA A 14 10.87 -22.96 7.28
CA ALA A 14 9.55 -22.51 7.74
C ALA A 14 8.42 -23.17 6.97
N LEU A 15 8.52 -23.23 5.63
CA LEU A 15 7.54 -23.91 4.77
C LEU A 15 7.48 -25.41 5.10
N ALA A 16 8.63 -26.06 5.30
CA ALA A 16 8.70 -27.47 5.70
C ALA A 16 8.07 -27.74 7.08
N ALA A 17 8.09 -26.74 7.97
CA ALA A 17 7.41 -26.77 9.26
C ALA A 17 5.89 -26.50 9.18
N GLY A 18 5.33 -26.32 7.98
CA GLY A 18 3.89 -26.06 7.77
C GLY A 18 3.47 -24.60 7.90
N LEU A 19 4.42 -23.65 7.87
CA LEU A 19 4.12 -22.21 7.94
C LEU A 19 3.98 -21.62 6.53
N ASP A 20 2.97 -20.77 6.32
CA ASP A 20 2.87 -19.94 5.12
C ASP A 20 3.95 -18.85 5.14
N ALA A 21 4.53 -18.54 3.98
CA ALA A 21 5.47 -17.44 3.85
C ALA A 21 4.79 -16.23 3.19
N VAL A 22 4.87 -15.06 3.85
CA VAL A 22 4.28 -13.80 3.38
C VAL A 22 5.38 -12.76 3.22
N SER A 23 5.45 -12.11 2.07
CA SER A 23 6.48 -11.13 1.75
C SER A 23 5.92 -9.84 1.15
N GLY A 24 6.45 -8.70 1.62
CA GLY A 24 6.27 -7.39 1.01
C GLY A 24 7.53 -6.88 0.28
N LEU A 25 8.51 -7.74 0.00
CA LEU A 25 9.73 -7.39 -0.71
C LEU A 25 9.48 -7.16 -2.21
N HIS A 26 10.47 -6.54 -2.90
CA HIS A 26 10.45 -6.45 -4.36
C HIS A 26 10.71 -7.80 -5.02
N THR A 27 11.52 -8.66 -4.38
CA THR A 27 11.66 -10.06 -4.82
C THR A 27 10.38 -10.81 -4.49
N ARG A 28 9.72 -11.34 -5.50
CA ARG A 28 8.54 -12.19 -5.33
C ARG A 28 8.96 -13.59 -4.89
N LEU A 29 8.40 -14.10 -3.80
CA LEU A 29 8.64 -15.47 -3.35
C LEU A 29 8.23 -16.50 -4.43
N ALA A 30 7.13 -16.22 -5.12
CA ALA A 30 6.62 -17.07 -6.20
C ALA A 30 7.53 -17.09 -7.45
N SER A 31 8.52 -16.20 -7.57
CA SER A 31 9.53 -16.25 -8.64
C SER A 31 10.76 -17.11 -8.30
N LEU A 32 10.83 -17.65 -7.10
CA LEU A 32 11.95 -18.47 -6.62
C LEU A 32 11.59 -19.95 -6.67
N PRO A 33 12.10 -20.74 -7.66
CA PRO A 33 11.70 -22.13 -7.87
C PRO A 33 11.89 -23.00 -6.63
N ARG A 34 12.94 -22.75 -5.85
CA ARG A 34 13.23 -23.47 -4.61
C ARG A 34 12.10 -23.35 -3.59
N LEU A 35 11.60 -22.13 -3.37
CA LEU A 35 10.50 -21.87 -2.42
C LEU A 35 9.16 -22.39 -2.96
N VAL A 36 8.92 -22.28 -4.28
CA VAL A 36 7.72 -22.84 -4.92
C VAL A 36 7.66 -24.35 -4.71
N HIS A 37 8.76 -25.06 -4.93
CA HIS A 37 8.83 -26.51 -4.69
C HIS A 37 8.67 -26.87 -3.20
N ALA A 38 9.27 -26.10 -2.28
CA ALA A 38 9.11 -26.32 -0.85
C ALA A 38 7.65 -26.14 -0.41
N ALA A 39 6.99 -25.06 -0.82
CA ALA A 39 5.59 -24.81 -0.52
C ALA A 39 4.66 -25.92 -1.07
N ALA A 40 4.90 -26.36 -2.33
CA ALA A 40 4.12 -27.45 -2.93
C ALA A 40 4.26 -28.78 -2.18
N ARG A 41 5.47 -29.10 -1.68
CA ARG A 41 5.71 -30.35 -0.90
C ARG A 41 5.02 -30.33 0.47
N SER A 42 4.97 -29.17 1.12
CA SER A 42 4.41 -29.01 2.48
C SER A 42 2.93 -28.61 2.51
N GLY A 43 2.33 -28.31 1.33
CA GLY A 43 0.96 -27.82 1.25
C GLY A 43 0.76 -26.41 1.82
N THR A 44 1.84 -25.63 1.91
CA THR A 44 1.84 -24.26 2.41
C THR A 44 1.75 -23.25 1.28
N ARG A 45 1.56 -21.96 1.63
CA ARG A 45 1.35 -20.88 0.66
C ARG A 45 2.51 -19.89 0.64
N LEU A 46 2.79 -19.36 -0.56
CA LEU A 46 3.61 -18.18 -0.77
C LEU A 46 2.68 -17.00 -1.08
N VAL A 47 2.78 -15.93 -0.29
CA VAL A 47 1.92 -14.75 -0.45
C VAL A 47 2.80 -13.52 -0.69
N ASP A 48 2.76 -13.00 -1.91
CA ASP A 48 3.47 -11.79 -2.32
C ASP A 48 2.51 -10.59 -2.26
N VAL A 49 2.51 -9.82 -1.16
CA VAL A 49 1.59 -8.69 -0.96
C VAL A 49 1.84 -7.52 -1.93
N ARG A 50 3.00 -7.45 -2.56
CA ARG A 50 3.30 -6.48 -3.63
C ARG A 50 2.85 -6.96 -5.01
N ASN A 51 2.10 -8.04 -5.09
CA ASN A 51 1.51 -8.49 -6.33
C ASN A 51 0.13 -7.82 -6.49
N PRO A 52 -0.07 -6.95 -7.51
CA PRO A 52 -1.37 -6.30 -7.72
C PRO A 52 -2.49 -7.33 -7.92
N PRO A 53 -3.68 -7.11 -7.34
CA PRO A 53 -4.80 -8.03 -7.47
C PRO A 53 -5.42 -7.91 -8.87
N GLY A 54 -5.06 -8.83 -9.77
CA GLY A 54 -5.65 -8.89 -11.12
C GLY A 54 -5.27 -7.71 -12.03
N ALA A 55 -6.07 -7.49 -13.07
CA ALA A 55 -5.87 -6.38 -14.00
C ALA A 55 -6.38 -5.06 -13.41
N ILE A 56 -5.52 -4.06 -13.37
CA ILE A 56 -5.88 -2.70 -12.96
C ILE A 56 -6.22 -1.90 -14.22
N PRO A 57 -7.40 -1.23 -14.27
CA PRO A 57 -7.74 -0.38 -15.41
C PRO A 57 -6.96 0.93 -15.38
N VAL A 58 -6.95 1.65 -16.51
CA VAL A 58 -6.54 3.06 -16.52
C VAL A 58 -7.56 3.91 -15.76
N GLY A 59 -7.12 5.07 -15.23
CA GLY A 59 -8.01 5.99 -14.54
C GLY A 59 -9.10 6.53 -15.45
N SER A 60 -10.33 6.55 -14.97
CA SER A 60 -11.49 7.05 -15.71
C SER A 60 -11.75 8.55 -15.44
N GLY A 61 -11.26 9.07 -14.31
CA GLY A 61 -11.56 10.41 -13.81
C GLY A 61 -13.01 10.62 -13.38
N ARG A 62 -13.83 9.57 -13.35
CA ARG A 62 -15.24 9.65 -12.94
C ARG A 62 -15.36 10.00 -11.45
N LYS A 63 -16.19 10.99 -11.12
CA LYS A 63 -16.53 11.27 -9.72
C LYS A 63 -17.31 10.09 -9.14
N ARG A 64 -16.89 9.62 -7.98
CA ARG A 64 -17.53 8.50 -7.26
C ARG A 64 -18.27 9.03 -6.04
N THR A 65 -19.31 8.32 -5.60
CA THR A 65 -20.04 8.60 -4.38
C THR A 65 -19.22 8.18 -3.14
N GLY A 66 -19.57 8.67 -1.97
CA GLY A 66 -18.80 8.56 -0.75
C GLY A 66 -17.72 9.64 -0.64
N LEU A 67 -17.11 9.75 0.53
CA LEU A 67 -16.10 10.75 0.87
C LEU A 67 -14.73 10.08 0.95
N ARG A 68 -13.69 10.83 0.62
CA ARG A 68 -12.30 10.34 0.59
C ARG A 68 -11.38 11.29 1.31
N VAL A 69 -10.58 10.76 2.19
CA VAL A 69 -9.45 11.49 2.78
C VAL A 69 -8.15 10.77 2.44
N LEU A 70 -7.19 11.52 1.93
CA LEU A 70 -5.86 11.02 1.59
C LEU A 70 -4.84 11.59 2.58
N THR A 71 -4.04 10.71 3.22
CA THR A 71 -2.87 11.17 3.95
C THR A 71 -1.74 11.46 2.97
N VAL A 72 -1.14 12.64 3.05
CA VAL A 72 0.04 13.02 2.26
C VAL A 72 1.18 13.42 3.20
N GLY A 73 2.35 13.66 2.67
CA GLY A 73 3.49 14.06 3.50
C GLY A 73 4.40 15.04 2.78
N THR A 74 5.10 15.86 3.55
CA THR A 74 6.19 16.70 3.02
C THR A 74 7.40 15.86 2.60
N ASP A 75 7.45 14.58 3.03
CA ASP A 75 8.49 13.64 2.68
C ASP A 75 8.00 12.18 2.81
N CYS A 76 8.85 11.20 2.55
CA CYS A 76 8.67 9.80 2.88
C CYS A 76 8.82 9.54 4.39
N ALA A 77 8.43 8.36 4.86
CA ALA A 77 8.61 7.88 6.24
C ALA A 77 8.11 8.83 7.35
N LEU A 78 7.09 9.66 7.08
CA LEU A 78 6.49 10.62 8.04
C LEU A 78 5.25 10.08 8.78
N GLY A 79 4.97 8.78 8.67
CA GLY A 79 3.86 8.16 9.41
C GLY A 79 2.49 8.21 8.71
N LYS A 80 2.40 8.52 7.41
CA LYS A 80 1.14 8.58 6.65
C LYS A 80 0.23 7.38 6.88
N LYS A 81 0.77 6.17 6.86
CA LYS A 81 0.05 4.93 7.15
C LYS A 81 -0.55 4.91 8.55
N TYR A 82 0.24 5.23 9.57
CA TYR A 82 -0.24 5.24 10.95
C TYR A 82 -1.27 6.32 11.19
N THR A 83 -1.11 7.48 10.56
CA THR A 83 -2.11 8.56 10.57
C THR A 83 -3.42 8.11 9.96
N ALA A 84 -3.39 7.44 8.80
CA ALA A 84 -4.59 6.92 8.15
C ALA A 84 -5.29 5.86 9.01
N LEU A 85 -4.55 4.93 9.62
CA LEU A 85 -5.09 3.93 10.53
C LEU A 85 -5.71 4.56 11.79
N ALA A 86 -5.03 5.53 12.40
CA ALA A 86 -5.53 6.24 13.59
C ALA A 86 -6.80 7.05 13.27
N LEU A 87 -6.80 7.74 12.13
CA LEU A 87 -7.95 8.50 11.66
C LEU A 87 -9.16 7.58 11.40
N THR A 88 -8.94 6.43 10.74
CA THR A 88 -10.01 5.46 10.52
C THR A 88 -10.63 5.01 11.85
N ARG A 89 -9.80 4.63 12.81
CA ARG A 89 -10.27 4.22 14.15
C ARG A 89 -11.01 5.34 14.88
N ALA A 90 -10.51 6.57 14.78
CA ALA A 90 -11.14 7.72 15.41
C ALA A 90 -12.52 8.05 14.79
N LEU A 91 -12.68 7.94 13.48
CA LEU A 91 -13.96 8.08 12.80
C LEU A 91 -14.93 7.00 13.23
N GLN A 92 -14.51 5.73 13.20
CA GLN A 92 -15.32 4.60 13.62
C GLN A 92 -15.76 4.70 15.09
N SER A 93 -14.88 5.14 16.00
CA SER A 93 -15.21 5.33 17.42
C SER A 93 -16.26 6.43 17.66
N LYS A 94 -16.43 7.33 16.70
CA LYS A 94 -17.47 8.38 16.70
C LYS A 94 -18.74 7.97 15.95
N GLY A 95 -18.85 6.70 15.53
CA GLY A 95 -19.99 6.19 14.77
C GLY A 95 -20.00 6.60 13.29
N VAL A 96 -18.90 7.15 12.77
CA VAL A 96 -18.77 7.48 11.35
C VAL A 96 -18.33 6.23 10.58
N ALA A 97 -19.05 5.88 9.52
CA ALA A 97 -18.68 4.80 8.64
C ALA A 97 -17.36 5.14 7.92
N ALA A 98 -16.32 4.38 8.17
CA ALA A 98 -15.00 4.61 7.59
C ALA A 98 -14.26 3.29 7.31
N THR A 99 -13.53 3.26 6.19
CA THR A 99 -12.69 2.11 5.81
C THR A 99 -11.28 2.58 5.49
N PHE A 100 -10.29 1.93 6.10
CA PHE A 100 -8.88 2.13 5.73
C PHE A 100 -8.61 1.47 4.38
N ARG A 101 -8.03 2.24 3.46
CA ARG A 101 -7.64 1.79 2.11
C ARG A 101 -6.13 1.70 2.02
N ALA A 102 -5.63 0.47 2.07
CA ALA A 102 -4.20 0.18 2.08
C ALA A 102 -3.58 0.30 0.68
N THR A 103 -2.47 1.01 0.59
CA THR A 103 -1.73 1.25 -0.66
C THR A 103 -0.32 0.65 -0.63
N GLY A 104 0.22 0.36 0.55
CA GLY A 104 1.55 -0.22 0.77
C GLY A 104 1.50 -1.58 1.44
N GLN A 105 2.59 -2.33 1.33
CA GLN A 105 2.67 -3.71 1.80
C GLN A 105 2.27 -3.90 3.27
N THR A 106 2.75 -3.03 4.16
CA THR A 106 2.41 -3.14 5.59
C THR A 106 0.93 -2.80 5.84
N GLY A 107 0.39 -1.80 5.15
CA GLY A 107 -1.03 -1.46 5.21
C GLY A 107 -1.90 -2.62 4.74
N ILE A 108 -1.52 -3.27 3.65
CA ILE A 108 -2.21 -4.45 3.10
C ILE A 108 -2.18 -5.62 4.09
N LEU A 109 -1.04 -5.88 4.74
CA LEU A 109 -0.94 -6.91 5.78
C LEU A 109 -1.86 -6.64 6.97
N ILE A 110 -1.99 -5.37 7.39
CA ILE A 110 -2.85 -4.97 8.49
C ILE A 110 -4.33 -5.06 8.11
N ALA A 111 -4.68 -4.60 6.91
CA ALA A 111 -6.07 -4.55 6.43
C ALA A 111 -6.58 -5.88 5.86
N GLY A 112 -5.69 -6.80 5.50
CA GLY A 112 -6.01 -8.02 4.78
C GLY A 112 -6.37 -7.81 3.31
N SER A 113 -6.40 -6.57 2.83
CA SER A 113 -6.70 -6.19 1.44
C SER A 113 -6.09 -4.84 1.08
N GLY A 114 -5.96 -4.55 -0.21
CA GLY A 114 -5.42 -3.30 -0.71
C GLY A 114 -4.80 -3.44 -2.08
N ILE A 115 -4.22 -2.36 -2.59
CA ILE A 115 -3.52 -2.33 -3.87
C ILE A 115 -2.10 -1.78 -3.62
N PRO A 116 -1.04 -2.56 -3.90
CA PRO A 116 0.33 -2.10 -3.74
C PRO A 116 0.66 -1.08 -4.85
N MET A 117 0.38 0.20 -4.58
CA MET A 117 0.42 1.28 -5.57
C MET A 117 1.82 1.46 -6.17
N ASP A 118 2.86 1.26 -5.39
CA ASP A 118 4.25 1.36 -5.83
C ASP A 118 4.72 0.18 -6.71
N ALA A 119 3.89 -0.85 -6.85
CA ALA A 119 4.13 -1.98 -7.75
C ALA A 119 3.35 -1.88 -9.07
N LEU A 120 2.56 -0.83 -9.26
CA LEU A 120 1.83 -0.59 -10.49
C LEU A 120 2.71 0.09 -11.55
N VAL A 121 2.46 -0.23 -12.81
CA VAL A 121 2.98 0.56 -13.93
C VAL A 121 2.30 1.94 -13.92
N ALA A 122 3.05 2.98 -14.27
CA ALA A 122 2.62 4.38 -14.11
C ALA A 122 1.24 4.69 -14.72
N ASP A 123 0.93 4.12 -15.89
CA ASP A 123 -0.35 4.30 -16.59
C ASP A 123 -1.57 3.85 -15.78
N PHE A 124 -1.36 2.96 -14.81
CA PHE A 124 -2.43 2.38 -14.00
C PHE A 124 -2.51 2.94 -12.58
N LEU A 125 -1.64 3.89 -12.20
CA LEU A 125 -1.63 4.45 -10.84
C LEU A 125 -2.97 5.13 -10.48
N ALA A 126 -3.48 5.99 -11.35
CA ALA A 126 -4.78 6.64 -11.11
C ALA A 126 -5.93 5.61 -11.09
N GLY A 127 -5.93 4.65 -12.02
CA GLY A 127 -6.93 3.57 -12.05
C GLY A 127 -6.87 2.66 -10.82
N GLY A 128 -5.68 2.38 -10.31
CA GLY A 128 -5.49 1.65 -9.05
C GLY A 128 -6.09 2.39 -7.86
N ALA A 129 -5.89 3.70 -7.77
CA ALA A 129 -6.49 4.53 -6.72
C ALA A 129 -8.03 4.62 -6.84
N GLU A 130 -8.57 4.66 -8.07
CA GLU A 130 -10.00 4.56 -8.32
C GLU A 130 -10.57 3.21 -7.85
N ALA A 131 -9.93 2.10 -8.24
CA ALA A 131 -10.35 0.76 -7.86
C ALA A 131 -10.27 0.54 -6.34
N LEU A 132 -9.30 1.14 -5.68
CA LEU A 132 -9.12 1.07 -4.22
C LEU A 132 -10.22 1.80 -3.45
N SER A 133 -10.78 2.87 -4.02
CA SER A 133 -11.81 3.72 -3.40
C SER A 133 -13.06 3.82 -4.29
N PRO A 134 -13.84 2.74 -4.44
CA PRO A 134 -14.99 2.66 -5.32
C PRO A 134 -16.15 3.55 -4.84
N ASP A 135 -17.27 3.53 -5.58
CA ASP A 135 -18.53 4.12 -5.11
C ASP A 135 -18.92 3.52 -3.75
N ASN A 136 -19.41 4.37 -2.86
CA ASN A 136 -19.81 3.98 -1.52
C ASN A 136 -21.01 4.81 -1.05
N ASP A 137 -21.57 4.50 0.12
CA ASP A 137 -22.57 5.35 0.77
C ASP A 137 -22.08 6.81 0.81
N PRO A 138 -22.95 7.81 0.54
CA PRO A 138 -22.55 9.22 0.54
C PRO A 138 -21.91 9.71 1.84
N ALA A 139 -22.23 9.10 2.98
CA ALA A 139 -21.67 9.44 4.29
C ALA A 139 -20.44 8.60 4.68
N HIS A 140 -20.07 7.61 3.86
CA HIS A 140 -18.93 6.74 4.14
C HIS A 140 -17.60 7.43 3.78
N TRP A 141 -16.59 7.26 4.63
CA TRP A 141 -15.23 7.75 4.40
C TRP A 141 -14.27 6.63 4.01
N ASP A 142 -13.69 6.73 2.84
CA ASP A 142 -12.49 5.97 2.49
C ASP A 142 -11.26 6.74 2.99
N VAL A 143 -10.54 6.17 3.95
CA VAL A 143 -9.32 6.75 4.51
C VAL A 143 -8.13 6.11 3.82
N ILE A 144 -7.53 6.83 2.87
CA ILE A 144 -6.53 6.30 1.95
C ILE A 144 -5.13 6.53 2.50
N GLU A 145 -4.38 5.44 2.61
CA GLU A 145 -2.96 5.46 2.95
C GLU A 145 -2.17 6.19 1.86
N GLY A 146 -1.47 7.26 2.21
CA GLY A 146 -0.57 7.95 1.31
C GLY A 146 0.80 7.28 1.21
N GLN A 147 1.42 7.40 0.05
CA GLN A 147 2.77 6.95 -0.22
C GLN A 147 3.59 8.05 -0.89
N GLY A 148 4.92 7.99 -0.71
CA GLY A 148 5.82 8.97 -1.30
C GLY A 148 5.56 10.40 -0.80
N SER A 149 6.00 11.35 -1.58
CA SER A 149 5.74 12.78 -1.42
C SER A 149 5.94 13.48 -2.76
N LEU A 150 5.14 14.49 -3.08
CA LEU A 150 5.35 15.32 -4.26
C LEU A 150 6.68 16.09 -4.24
N LEU A 151 7.26 16.28 -3.05
CA LEU A 151 8.54 16.96 -2.85
C LEU A 151 9.74 16.02 -2.97
N HIS A 152 9.51 14.69 -2.97
CA HIS A 152 10.56 13.70 -3.01
C HIS A 152 10.99 13.41 -4.46
N PRO A 153 12.28 13.52 -4.82
CA PRO A 153 12.74 13.41 -6.20
C PRO A 153 12.45 12.03 -6.83
N ALA A 154 12.50 10.96 -6.04
CA ALA A 154 12.29 9.58 -6.55
C ALA A 154 10.84 9.10 -6.44
N TYR A 155 10.07 9.53 -5.43
CA TYR A 155 8.79 8.90 -5.08
C TYR A 155 7.57 9.82 -5.23
N ALA A 156 7.67 10.87 -6.07
CA ALA A 156 6.56 11.79 -6.32
C ALA A 156 5.42 11.16 -7.16
N ALA A 157 5.76 10.28 -8.09
CA ALA A 157 4.79 9.71 -9.04
C ALA A 157 3.64 8.96 -8.37
N VAL A 158 3.93 8.15 -7.32
CA VAL A 158 2.90 7.40 -6.60
C VAL A 158 1.94 8.33 -5.86
N THR A 159 2.44 9.42 -5.28
CA THR A 159 1.61 10.45 -4.63
C THR A 159 0.70 11.13 -5.64
N LEU A 160 1.22 11.47 -6.82
CA LEU A 160 0.45 12.08 -7.90
C LEU A 160 -0.67 11.16 -8.38
N GLY A 161 -0.36 9.88 -8.61
CA GLY A 161 -1.36 8.87 -8.99
C GLY A 161 -2.46 8.70 -7.94
N LEU A 162 -2.10 8.69 -6.66
CA LEU A 162 -3.06 8.66 -5.55
C LEU A 162 -3.97 9.89 -5.53
N LEU A 163 -3.41 11.09 -5.67
CA LEU A 163 -4.20 12.33 -5.73
C LEU A 163 -5.19 12.34 -6.89
N HIS A 164 -4.71 12.01 -8.09
CA HIS A 164 -5.55 11.99 -9.29
C HIS A 164 -6.65 10.94 -9.22
N GLY A 165 -6.28 9.70 -8.86
CA GLY A 165 -7.23 8.60 -8.89
C GLY A 165 -8.19 8.60 -7.71
N SER A 166 -7.76 8.96 -6.51
CA SER A 166 -8.67 8.98 -5.36
C SER A 166 -9.60 10.18 -5.34
N GLN A 167 -9.23 11.31 -5.95
CA GLN A 167 -10.01 12.56 -5.95
C GLN A 167 -10.48 12.92 -4.52
N PRO A 168 -9.56 13.13 -3.56
CA PRO A 168 -9.91 13.24 -2.16
C PRO A 168 -10.72 14.50 -1.86
N ASP A 169 -11.73 14.38 -0.99
CA ASP A 169 -12.51 15.50 -0.47
C ASP A 169 -11.76 16.22 0.66
N ALA A 170 -10.81 15.52 1.31
CA ALA A 170 -9.93 16.07 2.33
C ALA A 170 -8.52 15.49 2.23
N ILE A 171 -7.54 16.27 2.65
CA ILE A 171 -6.13 15.87 2.70
C ILE A 171 -5.61 16.08 4.12
N VAL A 172 -4.89 15.09 4.65
CA VAL A 172 -4.18 15.18 5.92
C VAL A 172 -2.68 15.19 5.64
N LEU A 173 -2.03 16.33 5.91
CA LEU A 173 -0.60 16.50 5.72
C LEU A 173 0.18 15.98 6.94
N CYS A 174 1.02 14.98 6.72
CA CYS A 174 2.02 14.52 7.69
C CYS A 174 3.32 15.28 7.50
N HIS A 175 3.86 15.82 8.58
CA HIS A 175 5.07 16.62 8.55
C HIS A 175 5.92 16.38 9.81
N ALA A 176 7.24 16.36 9.65
CA ALA A 176 8.21 16.33 10.75
C ALA A 176 8.99 17.65 10.72
N PRO A 177 8.70 18.62 11.62
CA PRO A 177 9.31 19.93 11.58
C PRO A 177 10.83 19.92 11.80
N ASP A 178 11.34 18.90 12.50
CA ASP A 178 12.76 18.75 12.79
C ASP A 178 13.56 18.08 11.67
N ARG A 179 12.88 17.59 10.61
CA ARG A 179 13.55 17.00 9.45
C ARG A 179 14.06 18.10 8.52
N VAL A 180 15.37 18.21 8.40
CA VAL A 180 16.05 19.27 7.62
C VAL A 180 16.47 18.82 6.21
N THR A 181 16.43 17.51 5.94
CA THR A 181 16.78 16.92 4.63
C THR A 181 15.68 15.98 4.16
N ILE A 182 15.63 15.72 2.86
CA ILE A 182 14.71 14.73 2.26
C ILE A 182 15.24 13.32 2.56
N GLU A 183 14.35 12.38 2.84
CA GLU A 183 14.69 10.96 3.09
C GLU A 183 15.56 10.41 1.95
N GLU A 184 16.67 9.77 2.29
CA GLU A 184 17.69 9.26 1.34
C GLU A 184 18.45 10.34 0.54
N TYR A 185 18.19 11.64 0.77
CA TYR A 185 18.85 12.76 0.09
C TYR A 185 19.36 13.75 1.14
N PRO A 186 20.59 13.55 1.65
CA PRO A 186 21.14 14.37 2.74
C PRO A 186 21.60 15.77 2.31
N ASP A 187 21.74 16.03 0.98
CA ASP A 187 22.25 17.29 0.40
C ASP A 187 21.15 18.05 -0.37
#